data_c0396fb9637ccc913057e1e54bbfc579
#
_entry.id   c0396fb9637ccc913057e1e54bbfc579
#
_cell.length_a   1.000
_cell.length_b   1.000
_cell.length_c   1.000
_cell.angle_alpha   90.00
_cell.angle_beta   90.00
_cell.angle_gamma   90.00
#
_symmetry.space_group_name_H-M   'P 1'
#
loop_
_entity.id
_entity.type
_entity.pdbx_description
1 polymer ?
#
loop_
_entity_poly.entity_id
_entity_poly.type
_entity_poly.pdbx_seq_one_letter_code
_entity_poly.pdbx_strand_id
1 'polypeptide(L)'
;MSQQLTFADSEFSSKRRQTRKEIFLSRMDNLLPWPQLLEVIEPFYPKAGNGRRPYALETMFRIHCMQQWYSLGDEAMEDALYEIASMRQFAQLSLDKAIPDRTTIMNFRHLLEKHKLTRQLFKTVNQWLSECKRSI
;
A
#
# COMPACT_ATOMS: atom_id res chain seq x y z
N MET A 1 7.69 15.22 -7.54
CA MET A 1 6.64 15.60 -8.47
C MET A 1 5.32 15.75 -7.72
N SER A 2 4.74 16.91 -7.78
CA SER A 2 3.50 17.17 -7.06
C SER A 2 2.34 16.44 -7.74
N GLN A 3 1.63 15.63 -7.01
CA GLN A 3 0.38 15.08 -7.50
C GLN A 3 -0.71 16.11 -7.36
N GLN A 4 -1.50 16.24 -8.39
CA GLN A 4 -2.66 17.11 -8.34
C GLN A 4 -3.72 16.42 -7.49
N LEU A 5 -4.04 17.00 -6.35
CA LEU A 5 -5.05 16.45 -5.45
C LEU A 5 -6.44 16.69 -6.00
N THR A 6 -7.33 15.71 -5.84
CA THR A 6 -8.74 15.91 -6.13
C THR A 6 -9.34 16.82 -5.06
N PHE A 7 -10.52 17.36 -5.34
CA PHE A 7 -11.23 18.20 -4.38
C PHE A 7 -11.48 17.46 -3.05
N ALA A 8 -11.90 16.20 -3.14
CA ALA A 8 -12.15 15.39 -1.95
C ALA A 8 -10.88 15.08 -1.18
N ASP A 9 -9.76 14.84 -1.86
CA ASP A 9 -8.47 14.63 -1.21
C ASP A 9 -8.03 15.88 -0.45
N SER A 10 -8.26 17.06 -1.03
CA SER A 10 -7.94 18.32 -0.39
C SER A 10 -8.78 18.54 0.87
N GLU A 11 -10.07 18.26 0.81
CA GLU A 11 -10.95 18.33 1.97
C GLU A 11 -10.51 17.38 3.07
N PHE A 12 -10.17 16.15 2.70
CA PHE A 12 -9.69 15.16 3.66
C PHE A 12 -8.43 15.63 4.37
N SER A 13 -7.49 16.20 3.62
CA SER A 13 -6.21 16.68 4.17
C SER A 13 -6.38 17.83 5.16
N SER A 14 -7.46 18.61 5.04
CA SER A 14 -7.68 19.77 5.89
C SER A 14 -8.42 19.48 7.19
N LYS A 15 -8.77 18.22 7.45
CA LYS A 15 -9.42 17.83 8.69
C LYS A 15 -8.58 18.19 9.91
N ARG A 16 -9.25 18.63 10.98
CA ARG A 16 -8.57 18.96 12.22
C ARG A 16 -8.06 17.74 12.95
N ARG A 17 -8.86 16.66 12.97
CA ARG A 17 -8.54 15.46 13.72
C ARG A 17 -7.98 14.40 12.77
N GLN A 18 -6.87 13.81 13.18
CA GLN A 18 -6.33 12.63 12.51
C GLN A 18 -6.71 11.38 13.30
N THR A 19 -7.15 10.36 12.60
CA THR A 19 -7.43 9.08 13.24
C THR A 19 -6.11 8.35 13.55
N ARG A 20 -6.18 7.34 14.42
CA ARG A 20 -5.01 6.50 14.70
C ARG A 20 -4.47 5.84 13.44
N LYS A 21 -5.38 5.42 12.57
CA LYS A 21 -5.03 4.81 11.29
C LYS A 21 -4.25 5.78 10.39
N GLU A 22 -4.73 7.01 10.28
CA GLU A 22 -4.05 8.05 9.51
C GLU A 22 -2.63 8.30 10.04
N ILE A 23 -2.49 8.38 11.36
CA ILE A 23 -1.20 8.63 11.99
C ILE A 23 -0.25 7.47 11.73
N PHE A 24 -0.72 6.24 11.92
CA PHE A 24 0.10 5.05 11.68
C PHE A 24 0.56 4.96 10.23
N LEU A 25 -0.38 5.11 9.29
CA LEU A 25 -0.06 5.02 7.86
C LEU A 25 0.89 6.13 7.43
N SER A 26 0.71 7.33 7.97
CA SER A 26 1.62 8.45 7.67
C SER A 26 3.04 8.15 8.15
N ARG A 27 3.18 7.56 9.34
CA ARG A 27 4.49 7.16 9.86
C ARG A 27 5.14 6.10 8.98
N MET A 28 4.38 5.10 8.55
CA MET A 28 4.91 4.05 7.68
C MET A 28 5.30 4.61 6.31
N ASP A 29 4.53 5.57 5.81
CA ASP A 29 4.85 6.24 4.55
C ASP A 29 6.22 6.92 4.62
N ASN A 30 6.53 7.56 5.74
CA ASN A 30 7.78 8.30 5.92
C ASN A 30 8.94 7.44 6.38
N LEU A 31 8.67 6.34 7.07
CA LEU A 31 9.69 5.57 7.77
C LEU A 31 10.26 4.40 6.98
N LEU A 32 9.40 3.66 6.25
CA LEU A 32 9.83 2.44 5.59
C LEU A 32 10.74 2.72 4.40
N PRO A 33 11.76 1.87 4.18
CA PRO A 33 12.68 2.03 3.05
C PRO A 33 12.06 1.48 1.77
N TRP A 34 11.05 2.18 1.23
CA TRP A 34 10.27 1.72 0.09
C TRP A 34 11.14 1.34 -1.12
N PRO A 35 12.14 2.14 -1.54
CA PRO A 35 12.94 1.75 -2.71
C PRO A 35 13.64 0.40 -2.53
N GLN A 36 14.17 0.12 -1.35
CA GLN A 36 14.85 -1.15 -1.08
C GLN A 36 13.87 -2.32 -1.12
N LEU A 37 12.68 -2.12 -0.55
CA LEU A 37 11.66 -3.15 -0.53
C LEU A 37 11.15 -3.45 -1.94
N LEU A 38 10.93 -2.41 -2.74
CA LEU A 38 10.44 -2.57 -4.09
C LEU A 38 11.45 -3.23 -5.01
N GLU A 39 12.76 -3.00 -4.80
CA GLU A 39 13.80 -3.66 -5.58
C GLU A 39 13.73 -5.18 -5.48
N VAL A 40 13.33 -5.71 -4.34
CA VAL A 40 13.22 -7.15 -4.13
C VAL A 40 12.12 -7.75 -5.02
N ILE A 41 11.05 -7.00 -5.25
CA ILE A 41 9.87 -7.49 -5.98
C ILE A 41 9.98 -7.22 -7.48
N GLU A 42 10.62 -6.13 -7.85
CA GLU A 42 10.60 -5.61 -9.22
C GLU A 42 10.96 -6.64 -10.29
N PRO A 43 11.99 -7.50 -10.12
CA PRO A 43 12.31 -8.49 -11.14
C PRO A 43 11.17 -9.46 -11.46
N PHE A 44 10.23 -9.62 -10.54
CA PHE A 44 9.14 -10.58 -10.67
C PHE A 44 7.81 -9.93 -11.03
N TYR A 45 7.76 -8.60 -11.02
CA TYR A 45 6.51 -7.89 -11.28
C TYR A 45 6.31 -7.70 -12.79
N PRO A 46 5.08 -7.95 -13.30
CA PRO A 46 4.80 -7.81 -14.73
C PRO A 46 5.11 -6.41 -15.24
N LYS A 47 5.76 -6.33 -16.39
CA LYS A 47 6.05 -5.05 -17.04
C LYS A 47 4.91 -4.66 -17.95
N ALA A 48 4.71 -3.35 -18.12
CA ALA A 48 3.77 -2.85 -19.10
C ALA A 48 4.22 -3.32 -20.49
N GLY A 49 3.30 -3.90 -21.26
CA GLY A 49 3.64 -4.42 -22.58
C GLY A 49 2.41 -4.97 -23.26
N ASN A 50 2.26 -6.27 -23.25
CA ASN A 50 1.16 -6.93 -23.92
C ASN A 50 -0.05 -7.01 -23.01
N GLY A 51 -1.13 -6.31 -23.36
CA GLY A 51 -2.38 -6.40 -22.66
C GLY A 51 -2.57 -5.31 -21.61
N ARG A 52 -3.22 -5.65 -20.50
CA ARG A 52 -3.62 -4.71 -19.47
C ARG A 52 -2.41 -4.10 -18.76
N ARG A 53 -2.42 -2.80 -18.59
CA ARG A 53 -1.38 -2.11 -17.83
C ARG A 53 -1.47 -2.51 -16.36
N PRO A 54 -0.42 -3.03 -15.76
CA PRO A 54 -0.46 -3.37 -14.35
C PRO A 54 -0.51 -2.11 -13.50
N TYR A 55 -1.05 -2.24 -12.28
CA TYR A 55 -0.95 -1.16 -11.31
C TYR A 55 0.50 -0.93 -10.92
N ALA A 56 0.83 0.27 -10.45
CA ALA A 56 2.16 0.57 -9.98
C ALA A 56 2.56 -0.42 -8.88
N LEU A 57 3.79 -0.91 -8.94
CA LEU A 57 4.30 -1.88 -7.96
C LEU A 57 4.18 -1.36 -6.54
N GLU A 58 4.52 -0.10 -6.31
CA GLU A 58 4.45 0.48 -4.97
C GLU A 58 3.03 0.46 -4.42
N THR A 59 2.03 0.78 -5.26
CA THR A 59 0.63 0.72 -4.87
C THR A 59 0.25 -0.69 -4.42
N MET A 60 0.60 -1.69 -5.20
CA MET A 60 0.27 -3.08 -4.87
C MET A 60 0.96 -3.54 -3.59
N PHE A 61 2.23 -3.18 -3.41
CA PHE A 61 2.94 -3.56 -2.20
C PHE A 61 2.39 -2.85 -0.97
N ARG A 62 2.03 -1.57 -1.09
CA ARG A 62 1.41 -0.83 0.03
C ARG A 62 0.07 -1.46 0.43
N ILE A 63 -0.72 -1.89 -0.55
CA ILE A 63 -1.97 -2.60 -0.28
C ILE A 63 -1.69 -3.89 0.49
N HIS A 64 -0.69 -4.65 0.06
CA HIS A 64 -0.33 -5.90 0.74
C HIS A 64 0.14 -5.64 2.18
N CYS A 65 0.90 -4.57 2.41
CA CYS A 65 1.30 -4.17 3.76
C CYS A 65 0.07 -3.90 4.64
N MET A 66 -0.91 -3.19 4.10
CA MET A 66 -2.13 -2.92 4.86
C MET A 66 -2.90 -4.20 5.19
N GLN A 67 -2.91 -5.16 4.26
CA GLN A 67 -3.52 -6.46 4.55
C GLN A 67 -2.86 -7.13 5.76
N GLN A 68 -1.54 -7.07 5.82
CA GLN A 68 -0.80 -7.67 6.93
C GLN A 68 -1.03 -6.91 8.24
N TRP A 69 -0.97 -5.58 8.19
CA TRP A 69 -1.09 -4.77 9.40
C TRP A 69 -2.50 -4.81 10.00
N TYR A 70 -3.51 -4.92 9.18
CA TYR A 70 -4.91 -4.89 9.63
C TYR A 70 -5.62 -6.24 9.48
N SER A 71 -4.90 -7.28 9.12
CA SER A 71 -5.42 -8.63 8.96
C SER A 71 -6.64 -8.69 8.03
N LEU A 72 -6.50 -8.07 6.85
CA LEU A 72 -7.57 -8.00 5.88
C LEU A 72 -7.37 -9.03 4.76
N GLY A 73 -8.42 -9.81 4.49
CA GLY A 73 -8.44 -10.67 3.32
C GLY A 73 -8.56 -9.85 2.03
N ASP A 74 -8.50 -10.52 0.89
CA ASP A 74 -8.49 -9.83 -0.39
C ASP A 74 -9.80 -9.04 -0.64
N GLU A 75 -10.94 -9.64 -0.29
CA GLU A 75 -12.24 -8.99 -0.44
C GLU A 75 -12.40 -7.81 0.52
N ALA A 76 -12.03 -8.02 1.79
CA ALA A 76 -12.10 -6.96 2.79
C ALA A 76 -11.17 -5.80 2.45
N MET A 77 -10.01 -6.10 1.87
CA MET A 77 -9.07 -5.05 1.44
C MET A 77 -9.64 -4.23 0.29
N GLU A 78 -10.28 -4.88 -0.67
CA GLU A 78 -10.96 -4.17 -1.75
C GLU A 78 -12.00 -3.20 -1.19
N ASP A 79 -12.86 -3.69 -0.29
CA ASP A 79 -13.88 -2.86 0.34
C ASP A 79 -13.26 -1.70 1.12
N ALA A 80 -12.19 -1.96 1.85
CA ALA A 80 -11.52 -0.93 2.64
C ALA A 80 -10.99 0.20 1.75
N LEU A 81 -10.46 -0.12 0.58
CA LEU A 81 -10.00 0.89 -0.36
C LEU A 81 -11.13 1.79 -0.86
N TYR A 82 -12.34 1.25 -0.96
CA TYR A 82 -13.51 2.06 -1.31
C TYR A 82 -14.00 2.91 -0.14
N GLU A 83 -13.94 2.38 1.07
CA GLU A 83 -14.60 2.98 2.23
C GLU A 83 -13.69 3.86 3.08
N ILE A 84 -12.38 3.58 3.11
CA ILE A 84 -11.46 4.24 4.04
C ILE A 84 -10.47 5.11 3.28
N ALA A 85 -10.69 6.43 3.35
CA ALA A 85 -9.90 7.40 2.60
C ALA A 85 -8.41 7.34 2.96
N SER A 86 -8.07 7.13 4.22
CA SER A 86 -6.66 7.06 4.63
C SER A 86 -5.93 5.88 4.01
N MET A 87 -6.58 4.75 3.86
CA MET A 87 -5.99 3.59 3.21
C MET A 87 -5.79 3.82 1.72
N ARG A 88 -6.76 4.46 1.09
CA ARG A 88 -6.68 4.81 -0.33
C ARG A 88 -5.52 5.77 -0.58
N GLN A 89 -5.36 6.77 0.28
CA GLN A 89 -4.23 7.71 0.17
C GLN A 89 -2.89 7.01 0.39
N PHE A 90 -2.81 6.14 1.38
CA PHE A 90 -1.57 5.40 1.63
C PHE A 90 -1.18 4.55 0.41
N ALA A 91 -2.16 3.95 -0.25
CA ALA A 91 -1.93 3.15 -1.46
C ALA A 91 -1.59 4.00 -2.68
N GLN A 92 -1.63 5.33 -2.56
CA GLN A 92 -1.36 6.27 -3.65
C GLN A 92 -2.41 6.19 -4.76
N LEU A 93 -3.65 5.93 -4.36
CA LEU A 93 -4.79 5.91 -5.27
C LEU A 93 -5.64 7.14 -5.02
N SER A 94 -5.66 8.07 -5.96
CA SER A 94 -6.56 9.21 -5.88
C SER A 94 -8.00 8.75 -6.16
N LEU A 95 -8.98 9.58 -5.76
CA LEU A 95 -10.39 9.20 -5.85
C LEU A 95 -10.87 8.95 -7.28
N ASP A 96 -10.18 9.49 -8.27
CA ASP A 96 -10.51 9.31 -9.68
C ASP A 96 -9.84 8.09 -10.33
N LYS A 97 -8.95 7.40 -9.59
CA LYS A 97 -8.27 6.22 -10.11
C LYS A 97 -9.06 4.96 -9.82
N ALA A 98 -8.97 4.00 -10.74
CA ALA A 98 -9.58 2.69 -10.54
C ALA A 98 -8.89 1.98 -9.37
N ILE A 99 -9.70 1.36 -8.53
CA ILE A 99 -9.20 0.60 -7.38
C ILE A 99 -8.93 -0.84 -7.83
N PRO A 100 -7.78 -1.43 -7.46
CA PRO A 100 -7.54 -2.84 -7.73
C PRO A 100 -8.62 -3.70 -7.09
N ASP A 101 -9.15 -4.65 -7.85
CA ASP A 101 -10.15 -5.55 -7.32
C ASP A 101 -9.52 -6.68 -6.50
N ARG A 102 -10.37 -7.46 -5.84
CA ARG A 102 -9.90 -8.58 -4.99
C ARG A 102 -9.05 -9.59 -5.74
N THR A 103 -9.34 -9.81 -7.02
CA THR A 103 -8.56 -10.76 -7.83
C THR A 103 -7.16 -10.22 -8.10
N THR A 104 -7.04 -8.94 -8.41
CA THR A 104 -5.75 -8.28 -8.61
C THR A 104 -4.93 -8.30 -7.32
N ILE A 105 -5.57 -8.02 -6.19
CA ILE A 105 -4.93 -8.07 -4.88
C ILE A 105 -4.44 -9.48 -4.55
N MET A 106 -5.28 -10.47 -4.80
CA MET A 106 -4.95 -11.88 -4.60
C MET A 106 -3.76 -12.31 -5.48
N ASN A 107 -3.77 -11.89 -6.74
CA ASN A 107 -2.71 -12.25 -7.67
C ASN A 107 -1.37 -11.69 -7.23
N PHE A 108 -1.35 -10.48 -6.69
CA PHE A 108 -0.12 -9.91 -6.17
C PHE A 108 0.39 -10.68 -4.95
N ARG A 109 -0.51 -11.04 -4.04
CA ARG A 109 -0.15 -11.85 -2.87
C ARG A 109 0.45 -13.19 -3.31
N HIS A 110 -0.18 -13.84 -4.30
CA HIS A 110 0.33 -15.10 -4.84
C HIS A 110 1.70 -14.94 -5.50
N LEU A 111 1.94 -13.80 -6.15
CA LEU A 111 3.24 -13.52 -6.75
C LEU A 111 4.34 -13.48 -5.69
N LEU A 112 4.08 -12.81 -4.56
CA LEU A 112 5.03 -12.78 -3.46
C LEU A 112 5.27 -14.17 -2.86
N GLU A 113 4.22 -14.95 -2.71
CA GLU A 113 4.31 -16.32 -2.18
C GLU A 113 5.07 -17.23 -3.13
N LYS A 114 4.76 -17.15 -4.41
CA LYS A 114 5.39 -17.98 -5.44
C LYS A 114 6.90 -17.81 -5.47
N HIS A 115 7.37 -16.58 -5.32
CA HIS A 115 8.79 -16.27 -5.36
C HIS A 115 9.41 -16.21 -3.97
N LYS A 116 8.66 -16.60 -2.94
CA LYS A 116 9.11 -16.70 -1.55
C LYS A 116 9.69 -15.38 -1.01
N LEU A 117 9.05 -14.28 -1.41
CA LEU A 117 9.51 -12.94 -1.03
C LEU A 117 8.92 -12.44 0.28
N THR A 118 7.78 -12.98 0.70
CA THR A 118 7.03 -12.47 1.84
C THR A 118 7.86 -12.41 3.12
N ARG A 119 8.59 -13.48 3.42
CA ARG A 119 9.38 -13.57 4.66
C ARG A 119 10.46 -12.50 4.70
N GLN A 120 11.20 -12.36 3.61
CA GLN A 120 12.27 -11.37 3.50
C GLN A 120 11.75 -9.95 3.65
N LEU A 121 10.67 -9.65 2.92
CA LEU A 121 10.06 -8.32 2.93
C LEU A 121 9.57 -7.95 4.32
N PHE A 122 8.81 -8.83 4.95
CA PHE A 122 8.21 -8.50 6.25
C PHE A 122 9.18 -8.61 7.40
N LYS A 123 10.29 -9.30 7.24
CA LYS A 123 11.38 -9.20 8.19
C LYS A 123 11.90 -7.77 8.26
N THR A 124 12.13 -7.16 7.10
CA THR A 124 12.57 -5.75 7.01
C THR A 124 11.50 -4.81 7.55
N VAL A 125 10.26 -4.99 7.10
CA VAL A 125 9.13 -4.15 7.55
C VAL A 125 8.99 -4.20 9.06
N ASN A 126 9.05 -5.40 9.64
CA ASN A 126 8.88 -5.57 11.09
C ASN A 126 10.03 -4.95 11.89
N GLN A 127 11.25 -4.94 11.35
CA GLN A 127 12.35 -4.24 11.98
C GLN A 127 12.06 -2.75 12.09
N TRP A 128 11.56 -2.15 11.02
CA TRP A 128 11.21 -0.73 11.01
C TRP A 128 10.01 -0.43 11.90
N LEU A 129 9.04 -1.34 11.98
CA LEU A 129 7.92 -1.21 12.90
C LEU A 129 8.39 -1.17 14.35
N SER A 130 9.35 -2.02 14.71
CA SER A 130 9.93 -2.02 16.04
C SER A 130 10.62 -0.70 16.36
N GLU A 131 11.36 -0.15 15.39
CA GLU A 131 12.00 1.15 15.54
C GLU A 131 10.96 2.24 15.75
N CYS A 132 9.86 2.20 15.00
CA CYS A 132 8.77 3.16 15.14
C CYS A 132 8.17 3.13 16.56
N LYS A 133 7.97 1.94 17.09
CA LYS A 133 7.42 1.78 18.46
C LYS A 133 8.37 2.31 19.52
N ARG A 134 9.67 2.17 19.32
CA ARG A 134 10.67 2.67 20.25
C ARG A 134 10.76 4.18 20.29
N SER A 135 10.47 4.83 19.17
CA SER A 135 10.59 6.29 19.08
C SER A 135 9.38 7.06 19.58
N ILE A 136 8.37 6.35 20.07
CA ILE A 136 7.17 7.00 20.64
C ILE A 136 7.35 7.25 22.12
#